data_d32eb872718ed0432eb7045ef78effd3
#
_entry.id   d32eb872718ed0432eb7045ef78effd3
#
_cell.length_a   1.000
_cell.length_b   1.000
_cell.length_c   1.000
_cell.angle_alpha   90.00
_cell.angle_beta   90.00
_cell.angle_gamma   90.00
#
_symmetry.space_group_name_H-M   'P 1'
#
loop_
_entity.id
_entity.type
_entity.pdbx_description
1 polymer ?
#
loop_
_entity_poly.entity_id
_entity_poly.type
_entity_poly.pdbx_seq_one_letter_code
_entity_poly.pdbx_strand_id
1 'polypeptide(L)'
;EWLHNKMEFDFDNFSNLSKENRETLKKRFYLPKLEYKEHQISVEDDTEKFLFELQDNRLIESVLIGHKNRYTLCVSSQIGCLLGCDFCATALMNYERNLEVSEILLQYYYVEKYLREKNETLSNVVFMGMGEPFLNYDNVIESINMLNSKSGLNVSKRNFTISTSGIVPAIKKFTEEEHQINLAVSLHSVKDNVRSQLMPINKKYPLTELKSALVNYQIKTKNRITFEYILIDELNCEKKDAFDLAAFL
;
A
#
# COMPACT_ATOMS: atom_id res chain seq x y z
N GLU A 1 8.95 -3.28 -22.15
CA GLU A 1 8.76 -4.74 -22.28
C GLU A 1 9.55 -5.49 -21.23
N TRP A 2 10.90 -5.36 -21.16
CA TRP A 2 11.74 -6.16 -20.26
C TRP A 2 11.40 -5.95 -18.79
N LEU A 3 11.37 -4.71 -18.32
CA LEU A 3 11.11 -4.40 -16.91
C LEU A 3 9.68 -4.74 -16.48
N HIS A 4 8.69 -4.37 -17.28
CA HIS A 4 7.29 -4.51 -16.88
C HIS A 4 6.67 -5.87 -17.21
N ASN A 5 6.85 -6.35 -18.46
CA ASN A 5 6.17 -7.58 -18.87
C ASN A 5 6.95 -8.85 -18.51
N LYS A 6 8.27 -8.83 -18.70
CA LYS A 6 9.14 -9.96 -18.37
C LYS A 6 9.66 -9.93 -16.95
N MET A 7 9.53 -8.79 -16.26
CA MET A 7 10.05 -8.58 -14.89
C MET A 7 11.53 -8.97 -14.78
N GLU A 8 12.29 -8.57 -15.81
CA GLU A 8 13.72 -8.81 -15.90
C GLU A 8 14.47 -7.53 -15.51
N PHE A 9 15.31 -7.62 -14.50
CA PHE A 9 16.02 -6.50 -13.90
C PHE A 9 17.54 -6.62 -14.07
N ASP A 10 17.99 -7.40 -15.05
CA ASP A 10 19.38 -7.42 -15.50
C ASP A 10 19.47 -7.01 -16.97
N PHE A 11 20.20 -5.92 -17.24
CA PHE A 11 20.43 -5.44 -18.60
C PHE A 11 21.10 -6.50 -19.50
N ASP A 12 21.89 -7.41 -18.93
CA ASP A 12 22.54 -8.45 -19.71
C ASP A 12 21.54 -9.43 -20.36
N ASN A 13 20.38 -9.57 -19.75
CA ASN A 13 19.31 -10.44 -20.22
C ASN A 13 18.41 -9.80 -21.28
N PHE A 14 18.62 -8.51 -21.64
CA PHE A 14 17.83 -7.82 -22.67
C PHE A 14 18.27 -8.26 -24.07
N SER A 15 17.91 -9.49 -24.44
CA SER A 15 18.43 -10.19 -25.62
C SER A 15 18.10 -9.54 -26.97
N ASN A 16 17.09 -8.66 -27.04
CA ASN A 16 16.75 -7.87 -28.24
C ASN A 16 17.61 -6.62 -28.41
N LEU A 17 18.49 -6.31 -27.44
CA LEU A 17 19.41 -5.20 -27.52
C LEU A 17 20.83 -5.69 -27.82
N SER A 18 21.55 -4.92 -28.64
CA SER A 18 22.97 -5.19 -28.88
C SER A 18 23.79 -5.07 -27.60
N LYS A 19 24.95 -5.74 -27.54
CA LYS A 19 25.86 -5.65 -26.40
C LYS A 19 26.25 -4.19 -26.11
N GLU A 20 26.51 -3.38 -27.13
CA GLU A 20 26.85 -1.96 -27.01
C GLU A 20 25.72 -1.16 -26.35
N ASN A 21 24.45 -1.40 -26.78
CA ASN A 21 23.29 -0.76 -26.19
C ASN A 21 23.10 -1.15 -24.72
N ARG A 22 23.30 -2.42 -24.38
CA ARG A 22 23.23 -2.88 -22.98
C ARG A 22 24.30 -2.20 -22.11
N GLU A 23 25.53 -2.09 -22.59
CA GLU A 23 26.61 -1.39 -21.88
C GLU A 23 26.32 0.11 -21.75
N THR A 24 25.68 0.71 -22.75
CA THR A 24 25.25 2.11 -22.69
C THR A 24 24.16 2.32 -21.64
N LEU A 25 23.21 1.37 -21.52
CA LEU A 25 22.18 1.41 -20.48
C LEU A 25 22.79 1.29 -19.08
N LYS A 26 23.71 0.35 -18.85
CA LYS A 26 24.41 0.17 -17.58
C LYS A 26 25.18 1.41 -17.13
N LYS A 27 25.73 2.20 -18.08
CA LYS A 27 26.44 3.44 -17.77
C LYS A 27 25.51 4.61 -17.40
N ARG A 28 24.27 4.60 -17.89
CA ARG A 28 23.32 5.69 -17.73
C ARG A 28 22.26 5.46 -16.67
N PHE A 29 21.94 4.20 -16.43
CA PHE A 29 20.85 3.78 -15.55
C PHE A 29 21.31 2.68 -14.65
N TYR A 30 20.80 2.68 -13.44
CA TYR A 30 20.86 1.51 -12.57
C TYR A 30 19.46 0.89 -12.46
N LEU A 31 19.41 -0.41 -12.27
CA LEU A 31 18.17 -1.10 -11.93
C LEU A 31 18.15 -1.32 -10.43
N PRO A 32 17.12 -0.83 -9.74
CA PRO A 32 17.00 -1.03 -8.31
C PRO A 32 16.89 -2.53 -8.02
N LYS A 33 17.40 -2.96 -6.87
CA LYS A 33 17.35 -4.35 -6.44
C LYS A 33 16.48 -4.48 -5.22
N LEU A 34 15.71 -5.54 -5.19
CA LEU A 34 14.98 -6.02 -4.04
C LEU A 34 15.45 -7.47 -3.81
N GLU A 35 16.11 -7.70 -2.67
CA GLU A 35 16.56 -9.06 -2.34
C GLU A 35 15.53 -9.75 -1.48
N TYR A 36 15.14 -10.93 -1.89
CA TYR A 36 14.33 -11.81 -1.08
C TYR A 36 15.13 -12.38 0.08
N LYS A 37 14.65 -12.24 1.30
CA LYS A 37 15.31 -12.75 2.52
C LYS A 37 14.58 -13.91 3.16
N GLU A 38 13.27 -13.79 3.32
CA GLU A 38 12.46 -14.78 4.02
C GLU A 38 11.06 -14.86 3.43
N HIS A 39 10.48 -16.05 3.48
CA HIS A 39 9.11 -16.31 3.06
C HIS A 39 8.42 -17.17 4.12
N GLN A 40 7.34 -16.63 4.67
CA GLN A 40 6.52 -17.33 5.63
C GLN A 40 5.17 -17.64 4.99
N ILE A 41 4.73 -18.88 5.10
CA ILE A 41 3.44 -19.35 4.58
C ILE A 41 2.57 -19.70 5.79
N SER A 42 1.37 -19.12 5.83
CA SER A 42 0.37 -19.46 6.85
C SER A 42 -0.04 -20.94 6.72
N VAL A 43 -0.27 -21.57 7.84
CA VAL A 43 -0.82 -22.93 7.90
C VAL A 43 -2.35 -22.96 8.00
N GLU A 44 -2.97 -21.79 8.21
CA GLU A 44 -4.40 -21.65 8.44
C GLU A 44 -5.15 -21.18 7.18
N ASP A 45 -4.47 -20.43 6.33
CA ASP A 45 -5.04 -19.86 5.12
C ASP A 45 -3.97 -19.74 4.01
N ASP A 46 -4.34 -19.17 2.85
CA ASP A 46 -3.44 -18.97 1.72
C ASP A 46 -2.65 -17.64 1.83
N THR A 47 -2.32 -17.21 3.06
CA THR A 47 -1.55 -15.98 3.29
C THR A 47 -0.05 -16.27 3.29
N GLU A 48 0.70 -15.50 2.52
CA GLU A 48 2.15 -15.61 2.40
C GLU A 48 2.80 -14.24 2.71
N LYS A 49 3.80 -14.21 3.59
CA LYS A 49 4.55 -13.00 3.93
C LYS A 49 5.96 -13.07 3.38
N PHE A 50 6.36 -12.03 2.66
CA PHE A 50 7.68 -11.87 2.08
C PHE A 50 8.45 -10.80 2.84
N LEU A 51 9.66 -11.11 3.26
CA LEU A 51 10.63 -10.16 3.77
C LEU A 51 11.64 -9.83 2.68
N PHE A 52 11.78 -8.56 2.39
CA PHE A 52 12.69 -8.05 1.37
C PHE A 52 13.73 -7.11 1.98
N GLU A 53 14.94 -7.17 1.44
CA GLU A 53 16.00 -6.21 1.71
C GLU A 53 16.16 -5.26 0.52
N LEU A 54 16.17 -3.98 0.83
CA LEU A 54 16.39 -2.89 -0.11
C LEU A 54 17.90 -2.68 -0.34
N GLN A 55 18.26 -1.88 -1.34
CA GLN A 55 19.65 -1.63 -1.71
C GLN A 55 20.48 -0.96 -0.59
N ASP A 56 19.82 -0.28 0.35
CA ASP A 56 20.44 0.33 1.54
C ASP A 56 20.42 -0.58 2.77
N ASN A 57 20.22 -1.89 2.59
CA ASN A 57 20.13 -2.94 3.60
C ASN A 57 18.94 -2.77 4.58
N ARG A 58 17.93 -2.00 4.21
CA ARG A 58 16.69 -1.86 4.99
C ARG A 58 15.73 -2.97 4.62
N LEU A 59 14.91 -3.36 5.60
CA LEU A 59 13.95 -4.43 5.45
C LEU A 59 12.54 -3.88 5.32
N ILE A 60 11.79 -4.46 4.40
CA ILE A 60 10.35 -4.21 4.22
C ILE A 60 9.61 -5.53 4.08
N GLU A 61 8.34 -5.52 4.43
CA GLU A 61 7.46 -6.66 4.27
C GLU A 61 6.40 -6.41 3.20
N SER A 62 6.02 -7.47 2.50
CA SER A 62 4.83 -7.53 1.67
C SER A 62 4.04 -8.78 2.01
N VAL A 63 2.72 -8.71 1.94
CA VAL A 63 1.84 -9.85 2.25
C VAL A 63 0.97 -10.18 1.05
N LEU A 64 1.04 -11.42 0.61
CA LEU A 64 0.15 -11.98 -0.41
C LEU A 64 -1.00 -12.70 0.29
N ILE A 65 -2.21 -12.25 0.03
CA ILE A 65 -3.43 -12.80 0.61
C ILE A 65 -4.18 -13.53 -0.49
N GLY A 66 -4.23 -14.86 -0.39
CA GLY A 66 -5.00 -15.72 -1.26
C GLY A 66 -6.47 -15.82 -0.79
N HIS A 67 -7.41 -15.74 -1.71
CA HIS A 67 -8.80 -16.05 -1.44
C HIS A 67 -9.47 -16.63 -2.68
N LYS A 68 -9.73 -17.93 -2.66
CA LYS A 68 -10.27 -18.70 -3.80
C LYS A 68 -9.48 -18.37 -5.06
N ASN A 69 -9.59 -18.08 -6.09
CA ASN A 69 -8.77 -17.78 -7.28
C ASN A 69 -8.40 -16.27 -7.38
N ARG A 70 -8.26 -15.57 -6.26
CA ARG A 70 -7.88 -14.15 -6.24
C ARG A 70 -6.72 -13.95 -5.30
N TYR A 71 -5.76 -13.15 -5.76
CA TYR A 71 -4.58 -12.79 -4.98
C TYR A 71 -4.53 -11.28 -4.79
N THR A 72 -4.45 -10.86 -3.54
CA THR A 72 -4.30 -9.45 -3.15
C THR A 72 -2.91 -9.26 -2.56
N LEU A 73 -2.15 -8.34 -3.12
CA LEU A 73 -0.85 -7.97 -2.59
C LEU A 73 -0.99 -6.75 -1.67
N CYS A 74 -0.58 -6.90 -0.44
CA CYS A 74 -0.40 -5.82 0.52
C CYS A 74 1.05 -5.32 0.41
N VAL A 75 1.24 -4.05 0.03
CA VAL A 75 2.55 -3.43 -0.18
C VAL A 75 2.87 -2.39 0.88
N SER A 76 4.15 -2.27 1.19
CA SER A 76 4.70 -1.23 2.05
C SER A 76 4.95 0.06 1.27
N SER A 77 4.82 1.20 1.94
CA SER A 77 5.05 2.54 1.39
C SER A 77 6.16 3.33 2.08
N GLN A 78 6.60 2.89 3.26
CA GLN A 78 7.66 3.53 4.05
C GLN A 78 8.48 2.47 4.77
N ILE A 79 9.68 2.84 5.22
CA ILE A 79 10.46 2.10 6.20
C ILE A 79 10.12 2.66 7.58
N GLY A 80 9.42 1.86 8.39
CA GLY A 80 8.81 2.32 9.64
C GLY A 80 7.61 3.25 9.41
N CYS A 81 7.09 3.87 10.47
CA CYS A 81 5.95 4.78 10.40
C CYS A 81 6.00 5.83 11.49
N LEU A 82 5.70 7.10 11.15
CA LEU A 82 5.69 8.23 12.10
C LEU A 82 4.43 8.31 12.96
N LEU A 83 3.36 7.57 12.64
CA LEU A 83 2.04 7.83 13.22
C LEU A 83 1.85 7.25 14.61
N GLY A 84 2.61 6.23 14.99
CA GLY A 84 2.61 5.69 16.35
C GLY A 84 1.28 5.08 16.77
N CYS A 85 0.55 4.40 15.87
CA CYS A 85 -0.69 3.72 16.20
C CYS A 85 -0.43 2.59 17.19
N ASP A 86 -1.16 2.56 18.31
CA ASP A 86 -0.91 1.70 19.47
C ASP A 86 -1.03 0.20 19.16
N PHE A 87 -1.86 -0.17 18.20
CA PHE A 87 -2.10 -1.55 17.75
C PHE A 87 -1.18 -2.03 16.63
N CYS A 88 -0.28 -1.16 16.11
CA CYS A 88 0.47 -1.44 14.89
C CYS A 88 1.92 -1.84 15.18
N ALA A 89 2.34 -3.03 14.73
CA ALA A 89 3.72 -3.48 14.89
C ALA A 89 4.74 -2.55 14.24
N THR A 90 4.40 -1.93 13.10
CA THR A 90 5.28 -0.95 12.43
C THR A 90 5.52 0.29 13.28
N ALA A 91 4.63 0.62 14.22
CA ALA A 91 4.83 1.74 15.14
C ALA A 91 5.97 1.51 16.15
N LEU A 92 6.36 0.25 16.37
CA LEU A 92 7.52 -0.12 17.18
C LEU A 92 8.86 0.10 16.44
N MET A 93 8.78 0.30 15.14
CA MET A 93 9.93 0.59 14.28
C MET A 93 10.07 2.10 14.10
N ASN A 94 11.28 2.59 14.20
CA ASN A 94 11.53 4.00 13.88
C ASN A 94 11.23 4.25 12.40
N TYR A 95 10.58 5.38 12.12
CA TYR A 95 10.49 5.86 10.75
C TYR A 95 11.87 6.27 10.25
N GLU A 96 12.25 5.82 9.08
CA GLU A 96 13.52 6.16 8.47
C GLU A 96 13.32 7.01 7.21
N ARG A 97 12.53 6.52 6.25
CA ARG A 97 12.23 7.23 4.99
C ARG A 97 11.01 6.69 4.26
N ASN A 98 10.57 7.45 3.31
CA ASN A 98 9.63 7.00 2.29
C ASN A 98 10.30 5.98 1.35
N LEU A 99 9.53 5.02 0.85
CA LEU A 99 9.94 4.19 -0.27
C LEU A 99 9.89 4.99 -1.56
N GLU A 100 10.87 4.75 -2.43
CA GLU A 100 10.86 5.29 -3.79
C GLU A 100 9.84 4.54 -4.67
N VAL A 101 9.47 5.15 -5.78
CA VAL A 101 8.56 4.53 -6.78
C VAL A 101 9.05 3.14 -7.18
N SER A 102 10.34 3.01 -7.45
CA SER A 102 10.96 1.75 -7.85
C SER A 102 10.87 0.67 -6.78
N GLU A 103 11.02 1.02 -5.50
CA GLU A 103 10.94 0.08 -4.38
C GLU A 103 9.51 -0.41 -4.16
N ILE A 104 8.51 0.46 -4.37
CA ILE A 104 7.10 0.08 -4.35
C ILE A 104 6.79 -0.88 -5.52
N LEU A 105 7.25 -0.56 -6.73
CA LEU A 105 7.05 -1.38 -7.94
C LEU A 105 7.70 -2.76 -7.83
N LEU A 106 8.90 -2.84 -7.24
CA LEU A 106 9.61 -4.11 -7.10
C LEU A 106 8.88 -5.12 -6.24
N GLN A 107 8.15 -4.67 -5.19
CA GLN A 107 7.30 -5.55 -4.40
C GLN A 107 6.24 -6.22 -5.29
N TYR A 108 5.59 -5.42 -6.15
CA TYR A 108 4.60 -5.94 -7.11
C TYR A 108 5.24 -6.92 -8.10
N TYR A 109 6.35 -6.53 -8.74
CA TYR A 109 6.97 -7.37 -9.77
C TYR A 109 7.49 -8.69 -9.22
N TYR A 110 8.06 -8.67 -8.02
CA TYR A 110 8.54 -9.90 -7.39
C TYR A 110 7.39 -10.90 -7.17
N VAL A 111 6.30 -10.44 -6.54
CA VAL A 111 5.18 -11.32 -6.21
C VAL A 111 4.38 -11.72 -7.45
N GLU A 112 4.20 -10.82 -8.41
CA GLU A 112 3.56 -11.16 -9.70
C GLU A 112 4.36 -12.21 -10.46
N LYS A 113 5.70 -12.10 -10.50
CA LYS A 113 6.57 -13.11 -11.12
C LYS A 113 6.43 -14.46 -10.42
N TYR A 114 6.45 -14.45 -9.10
CA TYR A 114 6.24 -15.65 -8.27
C TYR A 114 4.89 -16.33 -8.56
N LEU A 115 3.81 -15.55 -8.70
CA LEU A 115 2.50 -16.10 -9.05
C LEU A 115 2.44 -16.63 -10.48
N ARG A 116 3.08 -15.96 -11.45
CA ARG A 116 3.12 -16.43 -12.84
C ARG A 116 3.81 -17.79 -13.00
N GLU A 117 4.81 -18.09 -12.17
CA GLU A 117 5.44 -19.42 -12.14
C GLU A 117 4.45 -20.52 -11.69
N LYS A 118 3.40 -20.13 -10.96
CA LYS A 118 2.29 -21.00 -10.55
C LYS A 118 1.06 -20.93 -11.49
N ASN A 119 1.16 -20.22 -12.62
CA ASN A 119 0.08 -19.90 -13.55
C ASN A 119 -1.05 -19.08 -12.91
N GLU A 120 -0.71 -18.24 -11.93
CA GLU A 120 -1.60 -17.33 -11.22
C GLU A 120 -1.18 -15.88 -11.48
N THR A 121 -1.99 -14.92 -11.05
CA THR A 121 -1.71 -13.48 -11.23
C THR A 121 -2.36 -12.65 -10.12
N LEU A 122 -1.80 -11.47 -9.84
CA LEU A 122 -2.36 -10.53 -8.89
C LEU A 122 -3.69 -9.95 -9.38
N SER A 123 -4.69 -9.98 -8.51
CA SER A 123 -6.02 -9.39 -8.76
C SER A 123 -6.11 -7.97 -8.22
N ASN A 124 -5.56 -7.73 -7.04
CA ASN A 124 -5.65 -6.45 -6.33
C ASN A 124 -4.33 -6.10 -5.65
N VAL A 125 -4.15 -4.81 -5.39
CA VAL A 125 -3.04 -4.27 -4.60
C VAL A 125 -3.60 -3.34 -3.53
N VAL A 126 -3.18 -3.52 -2.29
CA VAL A 126 -3.58 -2.67 -1.18
C VAL A 126 -2.36 -2.05 -0.52
N PHE A 127 -2.38 -0.75 -0.29
CA PHE A 127 -1.35 -0.03 0.45
C PHE A 127 -1.71 -0.05 1.94
N MET A 128 -1.47 -1.22 2.57
CA MET A 128 -1.81 -1.52 3.97
C MET A 128 -0.64 -2.19 4.70
N GLY A 129 0.55 -2.21 4.09
CA GLY A 129 1.78 -2.68 4.70
C GLY A 129 2.42 -1.64 5.61
N MET A 130 3.75 -1.58 5.62
CA MET A 130 4.49 -0.65 6.45
C MET A 130 4.35 0.78 5.94
N GLY A 131 4.06 1.72 6.88
CA GLY A 131 3.97 3.15 6.63
C GLY A 131 2.55 3.68 6.39
N GLU A 132 2.46 5.02 6.32
CA GLU A 132 1.26 5.75 5.94
C GLU A 132 1.37 6.19 4.47
N PRO A 133 0.59 5.62 3.55
CA PRO A 133 0.72 5.92 2.13
C PRO A 133 0.53 7.40 1.80
N PHE A 134 -0.32 8.11 2.52
CA PHE A 134 -0.56 9.52 2.28
C PHE A 134 0.55 10.44 2.81
N LEU A 135 1.50 9.94 3.58
CA LEU A 135 2.76 10.63 3.87
C LEU A 135 3.83 10.39 2.78
N ASN A 136 3.61 9.41 1.90
CA ASN A 136 4.41 9.14 0.71
C ASN A 136 3.58 9.30 -0.58
N TYR A 137 2.68 10.26 -0.59
CA TYR A 137 1.61 10.41 -1.57
C TYR A 137 2.08 10.34 -3.02
N ASP A 138 3.06 11.17 -3.39
CA ASP A 138 3.48 11.32 -4.78
C ASP A 138 4.11 10.02 -5.32
N ASN A 139 4.95 9.33 -4.55
CA ASN A 139 5.54 8.06 -4.95
C ASN A 139 4.50 6.94 -5.05
N VAL A 140 3.52 6.92 -4.14
CA VAL A 140 2.42 5.94 -4.18
C VAL A 140 1.57 6.14 -5.43
N ILE A 141 1.15 7.36 -5.72
CA ILE A 141 0.34 7.65 -6.92
C ILE A 141 1.13 7.37 -8.20
N GLU A 142 2.40 7.74 -8.25
CA GLU A 142 3.24 7.48 -9.43
C GLU A 142 3.46 5.99 -9.66
N SER A 143 3.68 5.20 -8.61
CA SER A 143 3.78 3.73 -8.73
C SER A 143 2.52 3.11 -9.32
N ILE A 144 1.34 3.55 -8.88
CA ILE A 144 0.05 3.11 -9.43
C ILE A 144 -0.09 3.53 -10.90
N ASN A 145 0.29 4.77 -11.24
CA ASN A 145 0.23 5.26 -12.62
C ASN A 145 1.14 4.44 -13.54
N MET A 146 2.34 4.08 -13.09
CA MET A 146 3.26 3.24 -13.86
C MET A 146 2.70 1.82 -14.08
N LEU A 147 2.11 1.19 -13.06
CA LEU A 147 1.47 -0.12 -13.19
C LEU A 147 0.22 -0.06 -14.10
N ASN A 148 -0.52 1.04 -14.08
CA ASN A 148 -1.69 1.26 -14.93
C ASN A 148 -1.34 1.62 -16.37
N SER A 149 -0.12 2.10 -16.63
CA SER A 149 0.29 2.54 -17.97
C SER A 149 0.16 1.42 -19.00
N LYS A 150 -0.22 1.77 -20.24
CA LYS A 150 -0.26 0.83 -21.39
C LYS A 150 1.13 0.28 -21.74
N SER A 151 2.18 1.02 -21.47
CA SER A 151 3.57 0.56 -21.57
C SER A 151 4.05 -0.23 -20.36
N GLY A 152 3.29 -0.24 -19.28
CA GLY A 152 3.47 -1.05 -18.08
C GLY A 152 2.67 -2.37 -18.17
N LEU A 153 2.02 -2.74 -17.08
CA LEU A 153 1.21 -3.96 -16.98
C LEU A 153 -0.28 -3.73 -17.26
N ASN A 154 -0.67 -2.48 -17.50
CA ASN A 154 -2.05 -2.08 -17.75
C ASN A 154 -3.04 -2.52 -16.63
N VAL A 155 -2.58 -2.54 -15.38
CA VAL A 155 -3.40 -2.89 -14.21
C VAL A 155 -4.45 -1.81 -14.00
N SER A 156 -5.72 -2.19 -13.89
CA SER A 156 -6.79 -1.23 -13.66
C SER A 156 -6.59 -0.46 -12.34
N LYS A 157 -6.77 0.86 -12.36
CA LYS A 157 -6.73 1.69 -11.13
C LYS A 157 -7.74 1.26 -10.07
N ARG A 158 -8.84 0.65 -10.48
CA ARG A 158 -9.87 0.10 -9.58
C ARG A 158 -9.41 -1.12 -8.77
N ASN A 159 -8.31 -1.74 -9.18
CA ASN A 159 -7.72 -2.86 -8.46
C ASN A 159 -6.78 -2.40 -7.33
N PHE A 160 -6.55 -1.09 -7.20
CA PHE A 160 -5.75 -0.53 -6.13
C PHE A 160 -6.63 0.05 -5.02
N THR A 161 -6.22 -0.16 -3.78
CA THR A 161 -6.80 0.49 -2.59
C THR A 161 -5.70 1.15 -1.79
N ILE A 162 -5.87 2.42 -1.51
CA ILE A 162 -5.00 3.15 -0.58
C ILE A 162 -5.73 3.25 0.75
N SER A 163 -5.13 2.72 1.83
CA SER A 163 -5.62 2.90 3.19
C SER A 163 -4.86 4.04 3.86
N THR A 164 -5.56 4.88 4.59
CA THR A 164 -4.98 5.99 5.35
C THR A 164 -5.50 6.05 6.77
N SER A 165 -4.64 6.44 7.67
CA SER A 165 -5.00 6.75 9.06
C SER A 165 -5.78 8.06 9.21
N GLY A 166 -6.01 8.80 8.10
CA GLY A 166 -6.79 10.03 8.09
C GLY A 166 -5.94 11.30 7.96
N ILE A 167 -4.98 11.32 7.04
CA ILE A 167 -4.20 12.52 6.69
C ILE A 167 -5.09 13.47 5.88
N VAL A 168 -5.87 14.32 6.57
CA VAL A 168 -6.90 15.16 5.96
C VAL A 168 -6.42 16.00 4.77
N PRO A 169 -5.26 16.68 4.81
CA PRO A 169 -4.78 17.40 3.61
C PRO A 169 -4.57 16.52 2.39
N ALA A 170 -4.05 15.29 2.59
CA ALA A 170 -3.85 14.36 1.49
C ALA A 170 -5.17 13.77 0.98
N ILE A 171 -6.15 13.51 1.85
CA ILE A 171 -7.51 13.14 1.44
C ILE A 171 -8.12 14.22 0.54
N LYS A 172 -7.97 15.51 0.93
CA LYS A 172 -8.46 16.62 0.11
C LYS A 172 -7.75 16.67 -1.25
N LYS A 173 -6.41 16.53 -1.29
CA LYS A 173 -5.64 16.44 -2.54
C LYS A 173 -6.12 15.28 -3.42
N PHE A 174 -6.28 14.09 -2.85
CA PHE A 174 -6.76 12.89 -3.54
C PHE A 174 -8.18 13.08 -4.10
N THR A 175 -9.03 13.82 -3.39
CA THR A 175 -10.38 14.19 -3.85
C THR A 175 -10.34 15.08 -5.08
N GLU A 176 -9.45 16.09 -5.11
CA GLU A 176 -9.32 17.03 -6.22
C GLU A 176 -8.78 16.38 -7.49
N GLU A 177 -7.90 15.38 -7.34
CA GLU A 177 -7.29 14.66 -8.46
C GLU A 177 -8.19 13.57 -9.07
N GLU A 178 -9.35 13.29 -8.48
CA GLU A 178 -10.40 12.40 -9.00
C GLU A 178 -9.90 11.02 -9.49
N HIS A 179 -9.03 10.40 -8.72
CA HIS A 179 -8.51 9.08 -9.04
C HIS A 179 -9.58 7.99 -9.03
N GLN A 180 -9.46 7.01 -9.93
CA GLN A 180 -10.27 5.78 -9.91
C GLN A 180 -9.71 4.70 -8.97
N ILE A 181 -8.96 5.12 -7.95
CA ILE A 181 -8.35 4.27 -6.93
C ILE A 181 -9.32 4.21 -5.75
N ASN A 182 -9.46 3.04 -5.13
CA ASN A 182 -10.30 2.90 -3.94
C ASN A 182 -9.63 3.55 -2.73
N LEU A 183 -10.45 4.17 -1.87
CA LEU A 183 -10.01 4.74 -0.60
C LEU A 183 -10.52 3.87 0.55
N ALA A 184 -9.60 3.47 1.42
CA ALA A 184 -9.90 2.91 2.73
C ALA A 184 -9.42 3.85 3.84
N VAL A 185 -10.10 3.84 4.98
CA VAL A 185 -9.77 4.69 6.13
C VAL A 185 -9.75 3.85 7.39
N SER A 186 -8.61 3.84 8.05
CA SER A 186 -8.44 3.25 9.37
C SER A 186 -9.16 4.13 10.40
N LEU A 187 -10.38 3.73 10.76
CA LEU A 187 -11.25 4.49 11.65
C LEU A 187 -11.08 4.09 13.11
N HIS A 188 -11.24 2.81 13.40
CA HIS A 188 -11.05 2.09 14.67
C HIS A 188 -11.82 2.62 15.88
N SER A 189 -12.34 3.83 15.84
CA SER A 189 -13.31 4.40 16.78
C SER A 189 -13.97 5.65 16.22
N VAL A 190 -15.20 5.91 16.61
CA VAL A 190 -15.94 7.15 16.34
C VAL A 190 -16.04 8.06 17.57
N LYS A 191 -15.25 7.76 18.60
CA LYS A 191 -15.06 8.57 19.80
C LYS A 191 -13.68 9.19 19.76
N ASP A 192 -13.57 10.53 19.72
CA ASP A 192 -12.28 11.23 19.58
C ASP A 192 -11.24 10.87 20.65
N ASN A 193 -11.67 10.66 21.91
CA ASN A 193 -10.77 10.26 22.98
C ASN A 193 -10.18 8.85 22.74
N VAL A 194 -11.01 7.88 22.35
CA VAL A 194 -10.57 6.51 22.08
C VAL A 194 -9.71 6.49 20.82
N ARG A 195 -10.16 7.16 19.75
CA ARG A 195 -9.37 7.23 18.50
C ARG A 195 -8.02 7.90 18.72
N SER A 196 -7.96 8.95 19.54
CA SER A 196 -6.70 9.66 19.86
C SER A 196 -5.73 8.82 20.70
N GLN A 197 -6.24 7.86 21.48
CA GLN A 197 -5.45 6.88 22.19
C GLN A 197 -4.87 5.86 21.21
N LEU A 198 -5.70 5.26 20.35
CA LEU A 198 -5.30 4.25 19.38
C LEU A 198 -4.45 4.82 18.25
N MET A 199 -4.77 6.04 17.80
CA MET A 199 -4.18 6.69 16.63
C MET A 199 -3.86 8.15 16.95
N PRO A 200 -2.63 8.48 17.35
CA PRO A 200 -2.25 9.85 17.75
C PRO A 200 -2.51 10.91 16.69
N ILE A 201 -2.57 10.54 15.42
CA ILE A 201 -2.90 11.45 14.30
C ILE A 201 -4.27 12.12 14.48
N ASN A 202 -5.21 11.50 15.20
CA ASN A 202 -6.53 12.07 15.50
C ASN A 202 -6.44 13.37 16.30
N LYS A 203 -5.39 13.58 17.09
CA LYS A 203 -5.15 14.84 17.81
C LYS A 203 -4.90 15.99 16.83
N LYS A 204 -4.30 15.69 15.66
CA LYS A 204 -4.02 16.68 14.61
C LYS A 204 -5.22 16.86 13.66
N TYR A 205 -5.92 15.78 13.36
CA TYR A 205 -7.09 15.76 12.49
C TYR A 205 -8.24 15.03 13.20
N PRO A 206 -9.05 15.75 14.04
CA PRO A 206 -10.17 15.17 14.78
C PRO A 206 -11.23 14.56 13.86
N LEU A 207 -12.06 13.67 14.40
CA LEU A 207 -13.12 12.99 13.67
C LEU A 207 -14.05 13.94 12.90
N THR A 208 -14.33 15.11 13.43
CA THR A 208 -15.16 16.13 12.75
C THR A 208 -14.52 16.61 11.45
N GLU A 209 -13.21 16.87 11.47
CA GLU A 209 -12.46 17.31 10.29
C GLU A 209 -12.29 16.15 9.29
N LEU A 210 -11.97 14.96 9.78
CA LEU A 210 -11.87 13.74 8.96
C LEU A 210 -13.22 13.47 8.26
N LYS A 211 -14.33 13.44 9.02
CA LYS A 211 -15.67 13.20 8.46
C LYS A 211 -16.00 14.21 7.37
N SER A 212 -15.74 15.50 7.61
CA SER A 212 -15.98 16.55 6.62
C SER A 212 -15.20 16.30 5.31
N ALA A 213 -13.92 15.89 5.40
CA ALA A 213 -13.12 15.57 4.22
C ALA A 213 -13.65 14.33 3.48
N LEU A 214 -14.09 13.30 4.19
CA LEU A 214 -14.63 12.07 3.62
C LEU A 214 -15.99 12.29 2.95
N VAL A 215 -16.87 13.08 3.56
CA VAL A 215 -18.15 13.48 2.94
C VAL A 215 -17.91 14.25 1.65
N ASN A 216 -16.97 15.20 1.64
CA ASN A 216 -16.59 15.91 0.41
C ASN A 216 -16.04 14.97 -0.66
N TYR A 217 -15.17 14.02 -0.27
CA TYR A 217 -14.66 12.98 -1.19
C TYR A 217 -15.83 12.19 -1.82
N GLN A 218 -16.77 11.71 -1.02
CA GLN A 218 -17.90 10.91 -1.51
C GLN A 218 -18.83 11.72 -2.43
N ILE A 219 -19.11 12.98 -2.06
CA ILE A 219 -19.94 13.87 -2.89
C ILE A 219 -19.30 14.12 -4.25
N LYS A 220 -17.98 14.40 -4.27
CA LYS A 220 -17.28 14.78 -5.50
C LYS A 220 -17.00 13.59 -6.40
N THR A 221 -16.48 12.50 -5.85
CA THR A 221 -16.03 11.34 -6.63
C THR A 221 -17.13 10.30 -6.89
N LYS A 222 -18.19 10.28 -6.08
CA LYS A 222 -19.21 9.22 -6.03
C LYS A 222 -18.68 7.82 -5.71
N ASN A 223 -17.42 7.72 -5.30
CA ASN A 223 -16.79 6.47 -4.91
C ASN A 223 -17.18 6.07 -3.49
N ARG A 224 -17.18 4.76 -3.24
CA ARG A 224 -17.35 4.22 -1.89
C ARG A 224 -16.07 4.44 -1.08
N ILE A 225 -16.22 4.56 0.23
CA ILE A 225 -15.14 4.54 1.19
C ILE A 225 -15.25 3.23 1.98
N THR A 226 -14.14 2.53 2.12
CA THR A 226 -14.05 1.38 3.04
C THR A 226 -13.54 1.87 4.39
N PHE A 227 -14.20 1.48 5.46
CA PHE A 227 -13.73 1.77 6.82
C PHE A 227 -13.17 0.50 7.45
N GLU A 228 -11.99 0.61 8.01
CA GLU A 228 -11.34 -0.44 8.79
C GLU A 228 -11.59 -0.16 10.27
N TYR A 229 -12.00 -1.20 10.99
CA TYR A 229 -12.33 -1.10 12.40
C TYR A 229 -11.81 -2.35 13.14
N ILE A 230 -10.71 -2.20 13.87
CA ILE A 230 -10.20 -3.25 14.75
C ILE A 230 -11.04 -3.28 16.01
N LEU A 231 -11.51 -4.46 16.40
CA LEU A 231 -12.23 -4.67 17.66
C LEU A 231 -11.22 -4.97 18.76
N ILE A 232 -11.19 -4.12 19.78
CA ILE A 232 -10.33 -4.28 20.96
C ILE A 232 -11.22 -4.37 22.18
N ASP A 233 -11.07 -5.47 22.93
CA ASP A 233 -11.85 -5.75 24.11
C ASP A 233 -11.72 -4.61 25.16
N GLU A 234 -12.78 -4.34 25.88
CA GLU A 234 -12.90 -3.26 26.88
C GLU A 234 -12.65 -1.83 26.35
N LEU A 235 -12.42 -1.63 25.04
CA LEU A 235 -12.09 -0.33 24.49
C LEU A 235 -13.11 0.20 23.48
N ASN A 236 -13.46 -0.61 22.47
CA ASN A 236 -14.26 -0.14 21.33
C ASN A 236 -15.15 -1.24 20.71
N CYS A 237 -15.41 -2.34 21.41
CA CYS A 237 -16.18 -3.47 20.90
C CYS A 237 -17.53 -3.68 21.60
N GLU A 238 -17.99 -2.69 22.40
CA GLU A 238 -19.30 -2.77 23.03
C GLU A 238 -20.43 -2.55 22.02
N LYS A 239 -21.63 -3.02 22.35
CA LYS A 239 -22.84 -2.81 21.53
C LYS A 239 -23.09 -1.34 21.23
N LYS A 240 -22.78 -0.44 22.18
CA LYS A 240 -22.90 1.00 21.98
C LYS A 240 -21.96 1.50 20.90
N ASP A 241 -20.72 0.96 20.80
CA ASP A 241 -19.77 1.38 19.76
C ASP A 241 -20.27 1.05 18.37
N ALA A 242 -20.99 -0.07 18.22
CA ALA A 242 -21.62 -0.43 16.94
C ALA A 242 -22.73 0.56 16.54
N PHE A 243 -23.57 1.01 17.48
CA PHE A 243 -24.57 2.04 17.20
C PHE A 243 -23.95 3.40 16.91
N ASP A 244 -22.93 3.80 17.65
CA ASP A 244 -22.20 5.04 17.42
C ASP A 244 -21.53 5.03 16.04
N LEU A 245 -20.95 3.89 15.63
CA LEU A 245 -20.38 3.69 14.30
C LEU A 245 -21.44 3.82 13.20
N ALA A 246 -22.58 3.15 13.35
CA ALA A 246 -23.68 3.23 12.38
C ALA A 246 -24.21 4.67 12.22
N ALA A 247 -24.26 5.44 13.31
CA ALA A 247 -24.66 6.85 13.27
C ALA A 247 -23.59 7.76 12.66
N PHE A 248 -22.32 7.35 12.71
CA PHE A 248 -21.22 8.09 12.11
C PHE A 248 -21.19 7.90 10.58
N LEU A 249 -21.44 6.70 10.09
CA LEU A 249 -21.44 6.34 8.67
C LEU A 249 -22.65 6.90 7.91
#